data_6c368f68b5a17f0dd70dc158622eb608
#
_entry.id   6c368f68b5a17f0dd70dc158622eb608
#
_cell.length_a   1.000
_cell.length_b   1.000
_cell.length_c   1.000
_cell.angle_alpha   90.00
_cell.angle_beta   90.00
_cell.angle_gamma   90.00
#
_symmetry.space_group_name_H-M   'P 1'
#
loop_
_entity.id
_entity.type
_entity.pdbx_description
1 polymer ?
#
loop_
_entity_poly.entity_id
_entity_poly.type
_entity_poly.pdbx_seq_one_letter_code
_entity_poly.pdbx_strand_id
1 'polypeptide(L)'
;MSAKKRRIRFTTRTLFAVVTLLAILCAFFGARAVREVREHHATKQITRLGGRFDHQPAGILTRDGWVTRSMSFLVYEGFARVTHVSLDRTRVLDDDLAVLASLPNLEGLDISNTDITDAGVVHLAMLPNLKYINAQRTKLSEAGVNELKSHRPSLFVDWR
;
A
#
# COMPACT_ATOMS: atom_id res chain seq x y z
N MET A 1 -30.48 -44.37 -28.49
CA MET A 1 -29.91 -43.07 -28.91
C MET A 1 -28.54 -42.92 -28.29
N SER A 2 -27.47 -43.09 -29.07
CA SER A 2 -26.08 -43.11 -28.59
C SER A 2 -25.51 -41.67 -28.57
N ALA A 3 -25.18 -41.16 -27.40
CA ALA A 3 -24.58 -39.84 -27.24
C ALA A 3 -23.10 -39.88 -27.72
N LYS A 4 -22.84 -39.24 -28.85
CA LYS A 4 -21.53 -39.13 -29.48
C LYS A 4 -20.63 -38.26 -28.60
N LYS A 5 -19.75 -38.84 -27.74
CA LYS A 5 -18.73 -38.15 -26.99
C LYS A 5 -17.78 -37.41 -27.95
N ARG A 6 -17.92 -36.08 -28.07
CA ARG A 6 -16.95 -35.22 -28.76
C ARG A 6 -15.64 -35.23 -27.98
N ARG A 7 -14.63 -35.94 -28.49
CA ARG A 7 -13.24 -35.83 -27.98
C ARG A 7 -12.69 -34.50 -28.49
N ILE A 8 -12.46 -33.58 -27.54
CA ILE A 8 -11.78 -32.31 -27.82
C ILE A 8 -10.30 -32.69 -28.07
N ARG A 9 -9.84 -32.58 -29.31
CA ARG A 9 -8.43 -32.76 -29.65
C ARG A 9 -7.70 -31.44 -29.40
N PHE A 10 -7.01 -31.31 -28.28
CA PHE A 10 -6.12 -30.20 -28.06
C PHE A 10 -4.87 -30.37 -28.94
N THR A 11 -4.57 -29.37 -29.77
CA THR A 11 -3.30 -29.33 -30.47
C THR A 11 -2.21 -28.88 -29.49
N THR A 12 -0.96 -29.28 -29.73
CA THR A 12 0.19 -28.87 -28.87
C THR A 12 0.25 -27.34 -28.75
N ARG A 13 -0.13 -26.61 -29.81
CA ARG A 13 -0.17 -25.12 -29.79
C ARG A 13 -1.22 -24.58 -28.83
N THR A 14 -2.40 -25.17 -28.76
CA THR A 14 -3.44 -24.76 -27.79
C THR A 14 -3.05 -25.08 -26.37
N LEU A 15 -2.36 -26.21 -26.14
CA LEU A 15 -1.84 -26.58 -24.82
C LEU A 15 -0.79 -25.55 -24.33
N PHE A 16 0.17 -25.18 -25.20
CA PHE A 16 1.16 -24.17 -24.87
C PHE A 16 0.50 -22.82 -24.58
N ALA A 17 -0.46 -22.38 -25.36
CA ALA A 17 -1.19 -21.13 -25.13
C ALA A 17 -1.93 -21.12 -23.78
N VAL A 18 -2.55 -22.23 -23.40
CA VAL A 18 -3.24 -22.36 -22.10
C VAL A 18 -2.26 -22.33 -20.94
N VAL A 19 -1.13 -23.06 -21.06
CA VAL A 19 -0.11 -23.11 -20.00
C VAL A 19 0.55 -21.74 -19.81
N THR A 20 0.87 -21.01 -20.90
CA THR A 20 1.43 -19.67 -20.78
C THR A 20 0.42 -18.69 -20.18
N LEU A 21 -0.85 -18.75 -20.55
CA LEU A 21 -1.89 -17.93 -19.96
C LEU A 21 -2.05 -18.20 -18.47
N LEU A 22 -2.08 -19.47 -18.06
CA LEU A 22 -2.13 -19.86 -16.64
C LEU A 22 -0.91 -19.38 -15.88
N ALA A 23 0.29 -19.48 -16.46
CA ALA A 23 1.52 -18.98 -15.83
C ALA A 23 1.48 -17.46 -15.62
N ILE A 24 1.01 -16.71 -16.61
CA ILE A 24 0.83 -15.25 -16.50
C ILE A 24 -0.21 -14.91 -15.42
N LEU A 25 -1.34 -15.61 -15.38
CA LEU A 25 -2.35 -15.43 -14.35
C LEU A 25 -1.82 -15.75 -12.96
N CYS A 26 -1.10 -16.87 -12.80
CA CYS A 26 -0.48 -17.23 -11.53
C CYS A 26 0.56 -16.21 -11.07
N ALA A 27 1.38 -15.68 -11.98
CA ALA A 27 2.35 -14.63 -11.66
C ALA A 27 1.65 -13.34 -11.23
N PHE A 28 0.59 -12.94 -11.92
CA PHE A 28 -0.19 -11.75 -11.62
C PHE A 28 -0.90 -11.87 -10.27
N PHE A 29 -1.61 -12.98 -10.02
CA PHE A 29 -2.30 -13.21 -8.75
C PHE A 29 -1.33 -13.43 -7.59
N GLY A 30 -0.20 -14.13 -7.83
CA GLY A 30 0.83 -14.35 -6.82
C GLY A 30 1.49 -13.05 -6.36
N ALA A 31 1.89 -12.18 -7.29
CA ALA A 31 2.47 -10.88 -6.95
C ALA A 31 1.49 -10.00 -6.16
N ARG A 32 0.19 -10.10 -6.51
CA ARG A 32 -0.89 -9.39 -5.82
C ARG A 32 -1.08 -9.89 -4.39
N ALA A 33 -1.16 -11.21 -4.19
CA ALA A 33 -1.34 -11.82 -2.88
C ALA A 33 -0.18 -11.48 -1.92
N VAL A 34 1.07 -11.50 -2.41
CA VAL A 34 2.23 -11.11 -1.61
C VAL A 34 2.16 -9.66 -1.15
N ARG A 35 1.69 -8.75 -2.02
CA ARG A 35 1.51 -7.34 -1.67
C ARG A 35 0.47 -7.16 -0.58
N GLU A 36 -0.67 -7.80 -0.71
CA GLU A 36 -1.79 -7.73 0.24
C GLU A 36 -1.40 -8.23 1.64
N VAL A 37 -0.64 -9.33 1.70
CA VAL A 37 -0.09 -9.85 2.97
C VAL A 37 0.86 -8.83 3.63
N ARG A 38 1.71 -8.16 2.85
CA ARG A 38 2.62 -7.14 3.39
C ARG A 38 1.87 -5.93 3.95
N GLU A 39 0.89 -5.41 3.23
CA GLU A 39 0.06 -4.29 3.71
C GLU A 39 -0.72 -4.67 4.98
N HIS A 40 -1.25 -5.90 5.06
CA HIS A 40 -1.94 -6.39 6.25
C HIS A 40 -1.01 -6.47 7.47
N HIS A 41 0.22 -6.93 7.29
CA HIS A 41 1.21 -6.93 8.38
C HIS A 41 1.56 -5.51 8.84
N ALA A 42 1.76 -4.59 7.91
CA ALA A 42 2.06 -3.20 8.21
C ALA A 42 0.92 -2.53 8.99
N THR A 43 -0.32 -2.67 8.54
CA THR A 43 -1.49 -2.08 9.24
C THR A 43 -1.65 -2.63 10.64
N LYS A 44 -1.42 -3.93 10.84
CA LYS A 44 -1.47 -4.55 12.17
C LYS A 44 -0.37 -4.01 13.11
N GLN A 45 0.82 -3.76 12.60
CA GLN A 45 1.92 -3.19 13.38
C GLN A 45 1.65 -1.71 13.71
N ILE A 46 1.18 -0.92 12.76
CA ILE A 46 0.76 0.47 12.97
C ILE A 46 -0.32 0.55 14.06
N THR A 47 -1.32 -0.33 14.02
CA THR A 47 -2.36 -0.38 15.06
C THR A 47 -1.79 -0.74 16.43
N ARG A 48 -0.80 -1.63 16.52
CA ARG A 48 -0.13 -1.95 17.79
C ARG A 48 0.65 -0.78 18.37
N LEU A 49 1.20 0.08 17.52
CA LEU A 49 1.87 1.32 17.92
C LEU A 49 0.89 2.43 18.31
N GLY A 50 -0.43 2.18 18.19
CA GLY A 50 -1.48 3.15 18.48
C GLY A 50 -1.79 4.08 17.29
N GLY A 51 -1.22 3.82 16.13
CA GLY A 51 -1.46 4.59 14.91
C GLY A 51 -2.86 4.36 14.33
N ARG A 52 -3.30 5.33 13.54
CA ARG A 52 -4.54 5.29 12.76
C ARG A 52 -4.20 5.37 11.27
N PHE A 53 -5.05 4.80 10.44
CA PHE A 53 -4.88 4.88 9.00
C PHE A 53 -6.21 5.13 8.32
N ASP A 54 -6.18 5.84 7.21
CA ASP A 54 -7.34 6.08 6.36
C ASP A 54 -7.21 5.27 5.07
N HIS A 55 -8.32 4.64 4.72
CA HIS A 55 -8.44 3.86 3.49
C HIS A 55 -9.21 4.69 2.47
N GLN A 56 -8.55 5.09 1.39
CA GLN A 56 -9.29 5.51 0.22
C GLN A 56 -9.75 4.28 -0.55
N PRO A 57 -11.06 4.13 -0.80
CA PRO A 57 -11.52 3.12 -1.73
C PRO A 57 -10.86 3.39 -3.07
N ALA A 58 -10.20 2.39 -3.66
CA ALA A 58 -9.68 2.50 -5.01
C ALA A 58 -10.87 2.82 -5.93
N GLY A 59 -10.95 4.10 -6.33
CA GLY A 59 -12.10 4.60 -7.04
C GLY A 59 -12.28 3.93 -8.39
N ILE A 60 -13.20 2.98 -8.44
CA ILE A 60 -13.96 2.72 -9.65
C ILE A 60 -15.30 3.43 -9.40
N LEU A 61 -15.31 4.74 -9.65
CA LEU A 61 -16.54 5.47 -9.83
C LEU A 61 -17.17 5.00 -11.15
N THR A 62 -17.89 3.89 -11.10
CA THR A 62 -18.86 3.60 -12.14
C THR A 62 -20.09 4.44 -11.84
N ARG A 63 -20.42 5.31 -12.79
CA ARG A 63 -21.51 6.28 -12.77
C ARG A 63 -22.89 5.65 -12.49
N ASP A 64 -22.99 4.35 -12.47
CA ASP A 64 -24.25 3.59 -12.48
C ASP A 64 -24.42 2.68 -11.26
N GLY A 65 -23.97 3.04 -10.10
CA GLY A 65 -24.36 2.58 -8.74
C GLY A 65 -24.82 1.13 -8.46
N TRP A 66 -25.07 0.31 -9.48
CA TRP A 66 -25.64 -1.02 -9.31
C TRP A 66 -24.61 -2.16 -9.16
N VAL A 67 -23.42 -1.98 -9.75
CA VAL A 67 -22.32 -2.96 -9.64
C VAL A 67 -21.75 -2.97 -8.22
N THR A 68 -21.90 -1.88 -7.47
CA THR A 68 -21.34 -1.72 -6.14
C THR A 68 -22.04 -2.54 -5.06
N ARG A 69 -23.31 -2.91 -5.24
CA ARG A 69 -24.09 -3.54 -4.19
C ARG A 69 -23.98 -5.07 -4.10
N SER A 70 -23.73 -5.75 -5.22
CA SER A 70 -23.63 -7.21 -5.26
C SER A 70 -22.20 -7.75 -5.18
N MET A 71 -21.20 -6.93 -5.55
CA MET A 71 -19.78 -7.31 -5.50
C MET A 71 -18.99 -6.51 -4.45
N SER A 72 -19.65 -5.65 -3.68
CA SER A 72 -19.00 -4.76 -2.70
C SER A 72 -18.17 -5.53 -1.67
N PHE A 73 -18.62 -6.71 -1.26
CA PHE A 73 -17.91 -7.53 -0.28
C PHE A 73 -16.58 -8.08 -0.84
N LEU A 74 -16.55 -8.53 -2.09
CA LEU A 74 -15.33 -9.10 -2.70
C LEU A 74 -14.37 -8.03 -3.26
N VAL A 75 -14.92 -6.85 -3.63
CA VAL A 75 -14.16 -5.77 -4.25
C VAL A 75 -13.69 -4.76 -3.21
N TYR A 76 -14.46 -4.54 -2.15
CA TYR A 76 -14.21 -3.48 -1.17
C TYR A 76 -13.01 -3.79 -0.27
N GLU A 77 -12.85 -5.03 0.20
CA GLU A 77 -11.71 -5.40 1.03
C GLU A 77 -10.40 -5.59 0.25
N GLY A 78 -10.47 -5.97 -1.03
CA GLY A 78 -9.29 -6.21 -1.87
C GLY A 78 -8.71 -4.97 -2.57
N PHE A 79 -9.36 -3.78 -2.48
CA PHE A 79 -8.94 -2.56 -3.17
C PHE A 79 -8.76 -1.35 -2.26
N ALA A 80 -9.04 -1.47 -0.96
CA ALA A 80 -8.78 -0.40 -0.01
C ALA A 80 -7.26 -0.21 0.13
N ARG A 81 -6.76 0.94 -0.33
CA ARG A 81 -5.33 1.29 -0.23
C ARG A 81 -5.13 2.23 0.92
N VAL A 82 -4.16 1.92 1.77
CA VAL A 82 -3.74 2.84 2.82
C VAL A 82 -3.00 4.01 2.16
N THR A 83 -3.61 5.18 2.19
CA THR A 83 -3.05 6.41 1.63
C THR A 83 -2.58 7.38 2.70
N HIS A 84 -3.15 7.31 3.89
CA HIS A 84 -2.78 8.17 5.00
C HIS A 84 -2.58 7.34 6.27
N VAL A 85 -1.52 7.67 7.00
CA VAL A 85 -1.20 7.09 8.32
C VAL A 85 -1.01 8.21 9.30
N SER A 86 -1.65 8.11 10.46
CA SER A 86 -1.42 9.00 11.59
C SER A 86 -0.82 8.21 12.76
N LEU A 87 0.34 8.66 13.19
CA LEU A 87 1.07 8.20 14.36
C LEU A 87 1.14 9.30 15.44
N ASP A 88 0.24 10.31 15.36
CA ASP A 88 0.20 11.42 16.32
C ASP A 88 0.14 10.91 17.76
N ARG A 89 0.97 11.46 18.61
CA ARG A 89 1.05 11.13 20.04
C ARG A 89 1.30 9.64 20.34
N THR A 90 1.91 8.92 19.44
CA THR A 90 2.33 7.54 19.67
C THR A 90 3.78 7.48 20.15
N ARG A 91 4.19 6.33 20.72
CA ARG A 91 5.58 6.09 21.15
C ARG A 91 6.40 5.45 20.05
N VAL A 92 6.17 5.85 18.81
CA VAL A 92 6.92 5.36 17.67
C VAL A 92 8.36 5.88 17.70
N LEU A 93 9.29 5.02 17.33
CA LEU A 93 10.72 5.33 17.21
C LEU A 93 11.13 5.29 15.73
N ASP A 94 12.34 5.78 15.43
CA ASP A 94 12.86 5.87 14.07
C ASP A 94 12.82 4.53 13.33
N ASP A 95 13.21 3.42 13.99
CA ASP A 95 13.22 2.08 13.40
C ASP A 95 11.81 1.56 13.08
N ASP A 96 10.79 2.00 13.81
CA ASP A 96 9.40 1.59 13.56
C ASP A 96 8.89 2.13 12.22
N LEU A 97 9.47 3.23 11.71
CA LEU A 97 9.10 3.80 10.41
C LEU A 97 9.43 2.86 9.25
N ALA A 98 10.31 1.89 9.43
CA ALA A 98 10.64 0.90 8.41
C ALA A 98 9.41 0.11 7.92
N VAL A 99 8.40 -0.08 8.79
CA VAL A 99 7.16 -0.78 8.41
C VAL A 99 6.38 -0.05 7.32
N LEU A 100 6.50 1.29 7.26
CA LEU A 100 5.81 2.12 6.27
C LEU A 100 6.25 1.81 4.84
N ALA A 101 7.46 1.27 4.64
CA ALA A 101 7.95 0.82 3.33
C ALA A 101 7.07 -0.30 2.72
N SER A 102 6.27 -0.98 3.55
CA SER A 102 5.28 -1.97 3.11
C SER A 102 3.99 -1.35 2.58
N LEU A 103 3.83 -0.02 2.67
CA LEU A 103 2.67 0.75 2.21
C LEU A 103 3.00 1.54 0.93
N PRO A 104 2.97 0.92 -0.24
CA PRO A 104 3.44 1.55 -1.47
C PRO A 104 2.58 2.73 -1.94
N ASN A 105 1.35 2.83 -1.43
CA ASN A 105 0.41 3.91 -1.80
C ASN A 105 0.31 5.02 -0.75
N LEU A 106 1.20 5.04 0.25
CA LEU A 106 1.18 6.04 1.30
C LEU A 106 1.53 7.43 0.72
N GLU A 107 0.59 8.35 0.84
CA GLU A 107 0.68 9.73 0.34
C GLU A 107 0.83 10.74 1.47
N GLY A 108 0.19 10.51 2.61
CA GLY A 108 0.20 11.38 3.77
C GLY A 108 0.64 10.65 5.04
N LEU A 109 1.52 11.28 5.81
CA LEU A 109 2.01 10.76 7.08
C LEU A 109 1.97 11.84 8.15
N ASP A 110 1.35 11.53 9.28
CA ASP A 110 1.37 12.37 10.47
C ASP A 110 2.18 11.66 11.57
N ILE A 111 3.33 12.24 11.89
CA ILE A 111 4.22 11.81 12.98
C ILE A 111 4.32 12.89 14.06
N SER A 112 3.37 13.81 14.12
CA SER A 112 3.39 14.89 15.10
C SER A 112 3.37 14.38 16.54
N ASN A 113 3.95 15.16 17.45
CA ASN A 113 4.03 14.81 18.86
C ASN A 113 4.66 13.43 19.13
N THR A 114 5.70 13.06 18.38
CA THR A 114 6.47 11.80 18.56
C THR A 114 7.94 12.09 18.82
N ASP A 115 8.68 11.06 19.22
CA ASP A 115 10.11 11.16 19.49
C ASP A 115 11.00 10.91 18.26
N ILE A 116 10.45 10.99 17.05
CA ILE A 116 11.17 10.78 15.79
C ILE A 116 12.29 11.84 15.64
N THR A 117 13.47 11.35 15.27
CA THR A 117 14.69 12.15 15.09
C THR A 117 15.15 12.15 13.62
N ASP A 118 16.29 12.77 13.34
CA ASP A 118 16.89 12.77 12.01
C ASP A 118 17.27 11.35 11.53
N ALA A 119 17.46 10.37 12.43
CA ALA A 119 17.69 8.99 12.05
C ALA A 119 16.51 8.37 11.28
N GLY A 120 15.29 8.83 11.53
CA GLY A 120 14.09 8.40 10.81
C GLY A 120 14.02 8.87 9.36
N VAL A 121 14.78 9.89 8.96
CA VAL A 121 14.76 10.48 7.61
C VAL A 121 15.03 9.44 6.54
N VAL A 122 15.93 8.51 6.79
CA VAL A 122 16.28 7.42 5.85
C VAL A 122 15.04 6.59 5.46
N HIS A 123 14.18 6.28 6.44
CA HIS A 123 12.95 5.51 6.19
C HIS A 123 11.92 6.33 5.45
N LEU A 124 11.78 7.62 5.78
CA LEU A 124 10.85 8.53 5.12
C LEU A 124 11.23 8.79 3.66
N ALA A 125 12.52 8.91 3.36
CA ALA A 125 13.03 9.11 2.02
C ALA A 125 12.72 7.94 1.08
N MET A 126 12.62 6.72 1.61
CA MET A 126 12.34 5.50 0.85
C MET A 126 10.87 5.35 0.44
N LEU A 127 9.95 6.16 0.95
CA LEU A 127 8.52 6.04 0.65
C LEU A 127 8.19 6.64 -0.73
N PRO A 128 7.83 5.84 -1.74
CA PRO A 128 7.84 6.28 -3.14
C PRO A 128 6.78 7.34 -3.47
N ASN A 129 5.62 7.26 -2.85
CA ASN A 129 4.45 8.09 -3.17
C ASN A 129 4.11 9.13 -2.10
N LEU A 130 4.98 9.30 -1.08
CA LEU A 130 4.73 10.24 0.00
C LEU A 130 4.79 11.68 -0.51
N LYS A 131 3.73 12.46 -0.25
CA LYS A 131 3.54 13.84 -0.70
C LYS A 131 3.53 14.83 0.45
N TYR A 132 3.06 14.41 1.62
CA TYR A 132 2.86 15.26 2.78
C TYR A 132 3.34 14.55 4.06
N ILE A 133 4.07 15.29 4.90
CA ILE A 133 4.43 14.87 6.27
C ILE A 133 4.08 16.00 7.23
N ASN A 134 3.33 15.67 8.30
CA ASN A 134 3.24 16.49 9.49
C ASN A 134 4.21 15.95 10.54
N ALA A 135 5.27 16.70 10.81
CA ALA A 135 6.32 16.38 11.80
C ALA A 135 6.39 17.43 12.92
N GLN A 136 5.29 18.11 13.20
CA GLN A 136 5.24 19.10 14.26
C GLN A 136 5.53 18.47 15.63
N ARG A 137 6.30 19.17 16.46
CA ARG A 137 6.64 18.71 17.82
C ARG A 137 7.31 17.33 17.81
N THR A 138 8.16 17.06 16.84
CA THR A 138 9.10 15.93 16.82
C THR A 138 10.50 16.41 17.21
N LYS A 139 11.46 15.49 17.25
CA LYS A 139 12.88 15.81 17.44
C LYS A 139 13.62 15.95 16.09
N LEU A 140 12.90 16.08 15.00
CA LEU A 140 13.46 16.30 13.67
C LEU A 140 14.06 17.70 13.60
N SER A 141 15.33 17.80 13.21
CA SER A 141 16.04 19.07 13.08
C SER A 141 15.83 19.70 11.67
N GLU A 142 16.20 20.98 11.54
CA GLU A 142 16.23 21.64 10.24
C GLU A 142 17.17 20.91 9.26
N ALA A 143 18.28 20.35 9.75
CA ALA A 143 19.21 19.58 8.94
C ALA A 143 18.55 18.32 8.39
N GLY A 144 17.83 17.55 9.25
CA GLY A 144 17.08 16.37 8.83
C GLY A 144 15.97 16.69 7.81
N VAL A 145 15.24 17.79 8.00
CA VAL A 145 14.24 18.25 7.01
C VAL A 145 14.88 18.62 5.67
N ASN A 146 16.03 19.30 5.69
CA ASN A 146 16.75 19.66 4.46
C ASN A 146 17.31 18.42 3.76
N GLU A 147 17.80 17.43 4.49
CA GLU A 147 18.23 16.14 3.96
C GLU A 147 17.05 15.42 3.28
N LEU A 148 15.89 15.33 3.95
CA LEU A 148 14.68 14.73 3.42
C LEU A 148 14.23 15.43 2.12
N LYS A 149 14.24 16.76 2.09
CA LYS A 149 13.90 17.55 0.91
C LYS A 149 14.93 17.40 -0.22
N SER A 150 16.20 17.15 0.08
CA SER A 150 17.21 16.90 -0.93
C SER A 150 16.93 15.60 -1.72
N HIS A 151 16.43 14.56 -1.01
CA HIS A 151 16.02 13.30 -1.64
C HIS A 151 14.64 13.39 -2.29
N ARG A 152 13.76 14.25 -1.76
CA ARG A 152 12.35 14.37 -2.14
C ARG A 152 11.93 15.85 -2.28
N PRO A 153 12.32 16.55 -3.37
CA PRO A 153 12.06 18.01 -3.51
C PRO A 153 10.57 18.38 -3.54
N SER A 154 9.71 17.46 -4.00
CA SER A 154 8.25 17.69 -4.09
C SER A 154 7.50 17.39 -2.78
N LEU A 155 8.20 16.88 -1.75
CA LEU A 155 7.60 16.52 -0.49
C LEU A 155 7.31 17.78 0.35
N PHE A 156 6.06 17.94 0.75
CA PHE A 156 5.69 18.98 1.71
C PHE A 156 5.93 18.47 3.15
N VAL A 157 6.72 19.19 3.92
CA VAL A 157 7.04 18.87 5.32
C VAL A 157 6.61 20.03 6.20
N ASP A 158 5.63 19.80 7.07
CA ASP A 158 5.22 20.70 8.15
C ASP A 158 5.88 20.21 9.45
N TRP A 159 6.82 21.02 10.03
CA TRP A 159 7.68 20.56 11.13
C TRP A 159 7.90 21.60 12.24
N ARG A 160 7.24 22.77 12.19
CA ARG A 160 7.37 23.84 13.19
C ARG A 160 6.19 23.91 14.13
#